data_07ee6015e220a083d944e67b126b631f
#
_entry.id   07ee6015e220a083d944e67b126b631f
#
_cell.length_a   1.000
_cell.length_b   1.000
_cell.length_c   1.000
_cell.angle_alpha   90.00
_cell.angle_beta   90.00
_cell.angle_gamma   90.00
#
_symmetry.space_group_name_H-M   'P 1'
#
loop_
_entity.id
_entity.type
_entity.pdbx_description
1 polymer ?
#
loop_
_entity_poly.entity_id
_entity_poly.type
_entity_poly.pdbx_seq_one_letter_code
_entity_poly.pdbx_strand_id
1 'polypeptide(L)'
;MAMQALPSRLRTRPVAVGHLRAFEAVARHLSFRAAAEELSLTQSAVSRQIQALEDEVGVALFLRHTRAVELTGAGAQLLRAARPSLDRLDSTVRQIRQAAGRLSVSISTWASFASMWLIPRLEAFQRDHPDIDIRIDASDVPVDLETADVDLALRYAAGVNVPRSARRLFGEQLTPVASPWLLNSGQRLRQPADLARFTLIEASDAHRTPFLEWLSWSRWFSERALPPIEPRRWLYLNYAHQIAQAALAGQGVALARVPLVADLLASRDLIEVLPDQRMESPLAYWLIVGPRSGSRPEVRAFCDWLQAQAALTREAMGEAPAPDATAAG
;
A
#
# COMPACT_ATOMS: atom_id res chain seq x y z
N MET A 1 5.55 31.76 -55.34
CA MET A 1 5.19 30.62 -54.43
C MET A 1 6.29 30.53 -53.36
N ALA A 2 6.02 31.07 -52.20
CA ALA A 2 6.97 31.06 -51.08
C ALA A 2 6.81 29.76 -50.30
N MET A 3 7.88 28.96 -50.24
CA MET A 3 7.99 27.73 -49.51
C MET A 3 8.15 28.08 -48.02
N GLN A 4 7.10 27.89 -47.23
CA GLN A 4 7.13 28.04 -45.77
C GLN A 4 8.06 26.97 -45.16
N ALA A 5 9.15 27.41 -44.54
CA ALA A 5 10.02 26.56 -43.75
C ALA A 5 9.27 25.99 -42.55
N LEU A 6 9.24 24.66 -42.42
CA LEU A 6 8.74 23.96 -41.25
C LEU A 6 9.56 24.36 -39.99
N PRO A 7 8.92 24.57 -38.83
CA PRO A 7 9.64 24.94 -37.63
C PRO A 7 10.59 23.81 -37.21
N SER A 8 11.83 24.17 -36.94
CA SER A 8 12.89 23.31 -36.46
C SER A 8 12.38 22.56 -35.20
N ARG A 9 12.49 21.22 -35.22
CA ARG A 9 12.24 20.36 -34.02
C ARG A 9 13.05 20.95 -32.87
N LEU A 10 12.35 21.44 -31.86
CA LEU A 10 12.95 21.78 -30.56
C LEU A 10 13.70 20.55 -30.09
N ARG A 11 15.02 20.55 -30.16
CA ARG A 11 15.87 19.58 -29.46
C ARG A 11 15.73 19.91 -27.96
N THR A 12 14.83 19.22 -27.25
CA THR A 12 14.78 19.28 -25.83
C THR A 12 16.10 18.74 -25.29
N ARG A 13 16.95 19.62 -24.78
CA ARG A 13 18.13 19.21 -24.01
C ARG A 13 17.62 18.48 -22.75
N PRO A 14 18.22 17.34 -22.38
CA PRO A 14 17.84 16.66 -21.14
C PRO A 14 18.08 17.60 -19.95
N VAL A 15 17.10 17.74 -19.10
CA VAL A 15 17.19 18.56 -17.89
C VAL A 15 18.22 17.97 -16.94
N ALA A 16 19.20 18.76 -16.51
CA ALA A 16 20.24 18.29 -15.59
C ALA A 16 19.70 18.18 -14.15
N VAL A 17 19.96 17.07 -13.47
CA VAL A 17 19.52 16.84 -12.09
C VAL A 17 20.05 17.92 -11.14
N GLY A 18 21.27 18.43 -11.34
CA GLY A 18 21.83 19.52 -10.56
C GLY A 18 21.01 20.82 -10.67
N HIS A 19 20.51 21.13 -11.87
CA HIS A 19 19.65 22.29 -12.08
C HIS A 19 18.30 22.13 -11.38
N LEU A 20 17.71 20.91 -11.39
CA LEU A 20 16.48 20.61 -10.65
C LEU A 20 16.67 20.71 -9.14
N ARG A 21 17.83 20.28 -8.60
CA ARG A 21 18.12 20.42 -7.17
C ARG A 21 18.25 21.89 -6.76
N ALA A 22 18.96 22.70 -7.56
CA ALA A 22 19.06 24.13 -7.31
C ALA A 22 17.67 24.81 -7.37
N PHE A 23 16.86 24.42 -8.33
CA PHE A 23 15.48 24.91 -8.49
C PHE A 23 14.62 24.54 -7.28
N GLU A 24 14.62 23.28 -6.83
CA GLU A 24 13.86 22.83 -5.66
C GLU A 24 14.28 23.58 -4.39
N ALA A 25 15.58 23.72 -4.15
CA ALA A 25 16.11 24.42 -2.99
C ALA A 25 15.71 25.91 -3.00
N VAL A 26 15.84 26.63 -4.14
CA VAL A 26 15.39 28.03 -4.25
C VAL A 26 13.88 28.14 -4.06
N ALA A 27 13.10 27.20 -4.60
CA ALA A 27 11.64 27.19 -4.46
C ALA A 27 11.19 26.97 -3.02
N ARG A 28 11.90 26.16 -2.26
CA ARG A 28 11.60 25.86 -0.86
C ARG A 28 12.00 27.00 0.08
N HIS A 29 13.15 27.62 -0.14
CA HIS A 29 13.66 28.71 0.68
C HIS A 29 13.13 30.08 0.24
N LEU A 30 12.65 30.23 -0.98
CA LEU A 30 12.35 31.50 -1.64
C LEU A 30 13.53 32.49 -1.55
N SER A 31 14.75 31.95 -1.55
CA SER A 31 16.00 32.67 -1.39
C SER A 31 17.16 31.97 -2.07
N PHE A 32 17.79 32.63 -3.01
CA PHE A 32 19.00 32.15 -3.68
C PHE A 32 20.19 31.97 -2.74
N ARG A 33 20.30 32.85 -1.71
CA ARG A 33 21.34 32.76 -0.69
C ARG A 33 21.15 31.50 0.18
N ALA A 34 19.97 31.31 0.73
CA ALA A 34 19.70 30.16 1.60
C ALA A 34 19.84 28.83 0.84
N ALA A 35 19.38 28.78 -0.43
CA ALA A 35 19.58 27.63 -1.28
C ALA A 35 21.08 27.36 -1.55
N ALA A 36 21.88 28.39 -1.75
CA ALA A 36 23.32 28.26 -1.94
C ALA A 36 24.04 27.71 -0.70
N GLU A 37 23.67 28.22 0.48
CA GLU A 37 24.17 27.73 1.77
C GLU A 37 23.84 26.23 1.96
N GLU A 38 22.59 25.82 1.71
CA GLU A 38 22.18 24.41 1.82
C GLU A 38 22.93 23.49 0.86
N LEU A 39 23.07 23.93 -0.41
CA LEU A 39 23.72 23.12 -1.45
C LEU A 39 25.25 23.18 -1.40
N SER A 40 25.82 23.93 -0.44
CA SER A 40 27.27 24.18 -0.38
C SER A 40 27.84 24.77 -1.69
N LEU A 41 27.07 25.68 -2.31
CA LEU A 41 27.40 26.38 -3.54
C LEU A 41 27.49 27.89 -3.30
N THR A 42 28.04 28.62 -4.27
CA THR A 42 27.94 30.08 -4.28
C THR A 42 26.58 30.51 -4.82
N GLN A 43 26.06 31.67 -4.38
CA GLN A 43 24.81 32.24 -4.90
C GLN A 43 24.85 32.43 -6.43
N SER A 44 26.02 32.81 -6.98
CA SER A 44 26.22 32.97 -8.43
C SER A 44 26.16 31.61 -9.17
N ALA A 45 26.61 30.51 -8.52
CA ALA A 45 26.49 29.16 -9.11
C ALA A 45 25.04 28.72 -9.15
N VAL A 46 24.29 28.89 -8.05
CA VAL A 46 22.84 28.60 -8.01
C VAL A 46 22.09 29.43 -9.05
N SER A 47 22.38 30.74 -9.15
CA SER A 47 21.74 31.61 -10.14
C SER A 47 21.98 31.14 -11.58
N ARG A 48 23.21 30.67 -11.89
CA ARG A 48 23.54 30.10 -13.23
C ARG A 48 22.80 28.78 -13.49
N GLN A 49 22.67 27.91 -12.48
CA GLN A 49 21.93 26.68 -12.62
C GLN A 49 20.43 26.90 -12.88
N ILE A 50 19.84 27.90 -12.19
CA ILE A 50 18.45 28.31 -12.44
C ILE A 50 18.30 28.87 -13.85
N GLN A 51 19.21 29.79 -14.26
CA GLN A 51 19.16 30.35 -15.63
C GLN A 51 19.25 29.24 -16.70
N ALA A 52 20.17 28.27 -16.52
CA ALA A 52 20.31 27.15 -17.44
C ALA A 52 19.03 26.30 -17.49
N LEU A 53 18.35 26.09 -16.34
CA LEU A 53 17.08 25.37 -16.29
C LEU A 53 15.95 26.16 -17.01
N GLU A 54 15.88 27.47 -16.77
CA GLU A 54 14.92 28.34 -17.46
C GLU A 54 15.13 28.36 -18.97
N ASP A 55 16.40 28.34 -19.41
CA ASP A 55 16.76 28.22 -20.83
C ASP A 55 16.39 26.83 -21.42
N GLU A 56 16.55 25.75 -20.65
CA GLU A 56 16.17 24.37 -21.02
C GLU A 56 14.64 24.23 -21.14
N VAL A 57 13.89 24.84 -20.20
CA VAL A 57 12.43 24.80 -20.19
C VAL A 57 11.80 25.84 -21.14
N GLY A 58 12.53 26.91 -21.46
CA GLY A 58 12.11 27.96 -22.35
C GLY A 58 11.21 29.03 -21.71
N VAL A 59 11.03 29.01 -20.42
CA VAL A 59 10.23 30.00 -19.67
C VAL A 59 10.84 30.30 -18.30
N ALA A 60 10.59 31.49 -17.76
CA ALA A 60 11.00 31.84 -16.42
C ALA A 60 10.23 31.00 -15.38
N LEU A 61 10.95 30.49 -14.41
CA LEU A 61 10.40 29.69 -13.30
C LEU A 61 10.24 30.50 -12.02
N PHE A 62 10.98 31.61 -11.90
CA PHE A 62 10.91 32.55 -10.80
C PHE A 62 10.63 33.97 -11.26
N LEU A 63 9.84 34.68 -10.45
CA LEU A 63 9.74 36.14 -10.47
C LEU A 63 10.76 36.69 -9.47
N ARG A 64 11.69 37.52 -9.95
CA ARG A 64 12.74 38.13 -9.11
C ARG A 64 12.39 39.59 -8.83
N HIS A 65 12.02 39.87 -7.59
CA HIS A 65 11.80 41.22 -7.11
C HIS A 65 13.02 41.68 -6.28
N THR A 66 13.13 42.96 -6.06
CA THR A 66 14.27 43.56 -5.30
C THR A 66 14.44 42.95 -3.89
N ARG A 67 13.35 42.43 -3.29
CA ARG A 67 13.36 41.89 -1.93
C ARG A 67 12.65 40.53 -1.77
N ALA A 68 12.19 39.95 -2.85
CA ALA A 68 11.43 38.68 -2.82
C ALA A 68 11.70 37.84 -4.08
N VAL A 69 11.60 36.54 -3.91
CA VAL A 69 11.61 35.53 -4.97
C VAL A 69 10.29 34.78 -4.91
N GLU A 70 9.58 34.69 -6.00
CA GLU A 70 8.30 34.00 -6.11
C GLU A 70 8.32 33.02 -7.27
N LEU A 71 7.59 31.92 -7.15
CA LEU A 71 7.42 30.99 -8.26
C LEU A 71 6.45 31.53 -9.30
N THR A 72 6.78 31.35 -10.58
CA THR A 72 5.79 31.50 -11.66
C THR A 72 4.81 30.32 -11.68
N GLY A 73 3.73 30.40 -12.45
CA GLY A 73 2.84 29.27 -12.68
C GLY A 73 3.56 28.04 -13.25
N ALA A 74 4.51 28.26 -14.18
CA ALA A 74 5.38 27.22 -14.74
C ALA A 74 6.33 26.65 -13.67
N GLY A 75 6.90 27.50 -12.81
CA GLY A 75 7.71 27.08 -11.68
C GLY A 75 6.92 26.19 -10.70
N ALA A 76 5.70 26.59 -10.35
CA ALA A 76 4.85 25.77 -9.48
C ALA A 76 4.49 24.41 -10.11
N GLN A 77 4.27 24.37 -11.42
CA GLN A 77 4.01 23.13 -12.15
C GLN A 77 5.23 22.21 -12.15
N LEU A 78 6.41 22.74 -12.46
CA LEU A 78 7.66 21.98 -12.46
C LEU A 78 8.00 21.47 -11.05
N LEU A 79 7.79 22.27 -10.00
CA LEU A 79 8.06 21.87 -8.61
C LEU A 79 7.24 20.64 -8.19
N ARG A 80 5.95 20.61 -8.55
CA ARG A 80 5.07 19.45 -8.26
C ARG A 80 5.57 18.15 -8.88
N ALA A 81 6.21 18.22 -10.06
CA ALA A 81 6.77 17.06 -10.73
C ALA A 81 8.19 16.73 -10.25
N ALA A 82 9.03 17.73 -10.04
CA ALA A 82 10.45 17.56 -9.71
C ALA A 82 10.65 17.06 -8.28
N ARG A 83 9.94 17.62 -7.31
CA ARG A 83 10.13 17.31 -5.89
C ARG A 83 9.95 15.83 -5.57
N PRO A 84 8.84 15.16 -5.92
CA PRO A 84 8.70 13.72 -5.66
C PRO A 84 9.76 12.87 -6.36
N SER A 85 10.21 13.30 -7.55
CA SER A 85 11.25 12.60 -8.31
C SER A 85 12.61 12.69 -7.65
N LEU A 86 12.98 13.87 -7.12
CA LEU A 86 14.23 14.09 -6.38
C LEU A 86 14.21 13.35 -5.04
N ASP A 87 13.10 13.40 -4.31
CA ASP A 87 12.92 12.68 -3.05
C ASP A 87 13.08 11.17 -3.24
N ARG A 88 12.51 10.63 -4.34
CA ARG A 88 12.66 9.22 -4.72
C ARG A 88 14.10 8.87 -5.05
N LEU A 89 14.79 9.70 -5.84
CA LEU A 89 16.19 9.51 -6.17
C LEU A 89 17.07 9.48 -4.91
N ASP A 90 16.86 10.42 -3.99
CA ASP A 90 17.62 10.52 -2.73
C ASP A 90 17.34 9.36 -1.79
N SER A 91 16.09 8.90 -1.72
CA SER A 91 15.74 7.70 -0.96
C SER A 91 16.42 6.46 -1.52
N THR A 92 16.42 6.28 -2.85
CA THR A 92 17.10 5.15 -3.52
C THR A 92 18.60 5.18 -3.27
N VAL A 93 19.26 6.35 -3.38
CA VAL A 93 20.71 6.47 -3.08
C VAL A 93 21.00 6.14 -1.61
N ARG A 94 20.17 6.60 -0.67
CA ARG A 94 20.31 6.22 0.74
C ARG A 94 20.15 4.71 0.94
N GLN A 95 19.16 4.09 0.31
CA GLN A 95 18.94 2.65 0.35
C GLN A 95 20.15 1.87 -0.16
N ILE A 96 20.69 2.24 -1.32
CA ILE A 96 21.89 1.63 -1.88
C ILE A 96 23.07 1.71 -0.90
N ARG A 97 23.29 2.89 -0.29
CA ARG A 97 24.35 3.09 0.69
C ARG A 97 24.16 2.27 1.96
N GLN A 98 22.91 2.14 2.43
CA GLN A 98 22.58 1.34 3.62
C GLN A 98 22.60 -0.16 3.35
N ALA A 99 22.25 -0.59 2.14
CA ALA A 99 22.29 -1.98 1.71
C ALA A 99 23.70 -2.48 1.34
N ALA A 100 24.71 -1.60 1.33
CA ALA A 100 26.08 -1.98 1.03
C ALA A 100 26.60 -2.98 2.07
N GLY A 101 26.50 -4.28 1.75
CA GLY A 101 27.01 -5.40 2.56
C GLY A 101 25.96 -6.17 3.37
N ARG A 102 24.67 -5.81 3.36
CA ARG A 102 23.60 -6.60 3.99
C ARG A 102 22.59 -7.10 2.96
N LEU A 103 22.14 -8.35 3.15
CA LEU A 103 21.02 -8.90 2.38
C LEU A 103 19.72 -8.20 2.80
N SER A 104 18.85 -7.91 1.86
CA SER A 104 17.57 -7.29 2.19
C SER A 104 16.46 -7.75 1.25
N VAL A 105 15.24 -7.82 1.77
CA VAL A 105 14.00 -8.07 1.00
C VAL A 105 13.07 -6.89 1.16
N SER A 106 12.68 -6.27 0.04
CA SER A 106 11.73 -5.15 0.00
C SER A 106 10.36 -5.62 -0.46
N ILE A 107 9.32 -5.28 0.31
CA ILE A 107 7.96 -5.80 0.18
C ILE A 107 7.00 -4.64 0.04
N SER A 108 6.18 -4.63 -1.01
CA SER A 108 5.02 -3.74 -1.12
C SER A 108 3.74 -4.50 -0.76
N THR A 109 2.98 -3.95 0.16
CA THR A 109 1.69 -4.51 0.57
C THR A 109 0.78 -3.40 1.08
N TRP A 110 -0.46 -3.70 1.46
CA TRP A 110 -1.32 -2.71 2.10
C TRP A 110 -1.26 -2.81 3.63
N ALA A 111 -1.62 -1.71 4.28
CA ALA A 111 -1.40 -1.51 5.71
C ALA A 111 -2.05 -2.59 6.60
N SER A 112 -3.28 -3.00 6.29
CA SER A 112 -3.98 -4.00 7.10
C SER A 112 -3.34 -5.38 7.03
N PHE A 113 -2.86 -5.80 5.85
CA PHE A 113 -2.17 -7.08 5.71
C PHE A 113 -0.81 -7.06 6.42
N ALA A 114 -0.06 -5.97 6.24
CA ALA A 114 1.20 -5.80 6.97
C ALA A 114 0.98 -5.92 8.49
N SER A 115 0.03 -5.16 9.03
CA SER A 115 -0.17 -5.06 10.48
C SER A 115 -0.75 -6.32 11.11
N MET A 116 -1.71 -6.97 10.44
CA MET A 116 -2.50 -8.05 11.05
C MET A 116 -1.99 -9.44 10.70
N TRP A 117 -1.32 -9.61 9.55
CA TRP A 117 -0.90 -10.94 9.12
C TRP A 117 0.62 -11.08 9.02
N LEU A 118 1.31 -10.12 8.36
CA LEU A 118 2.73 -10.26 8.05
C LEU A 118 3.61 -9.97 9.26
N ILE A 119 3.48 -8.79 9.87
CA ILE A 119 4.34 -8.35 10.99
C ILE A 119 4.29 -9.32 12.18
N PRO A 120 3.13 -9.84 12.63
CA PRO A 120 3.10 -10.78 13.75
C PRO A 120 3.90 -12.08 13.52
N ARG A 121 4.18 -12.43 12.25
CA ARG A 121 4.88 -13.64 11.86
C ARG A 121 6.37 -13.44 11.55
N LEU A 122 6.82 -12.19 11.36
CA LEU A 122 8.18 -11.87 10.92
C LEU A 122 9.28 -12.29 11.91
N GLU A 123 8.98 -12.30 13.21
CA GLU A 123 9.96 -12.71 14.21
C GLU A 123 10.51 -14.11 13.93
N ALA A 124 9.65 -15.04 13.50
CA ALA A 124 10.07 -16.39 13.15
C ALA A 124 11.05 -16.40 11.94
N PHE A 125 10.78 -15.58 10.92
CA PHE A 125 11.68 -15.45 9.78
C PHE A 125 13.03 -14.84 10.18
N GLN A 126 13.00 -13.75 10.95
CA GLN A 126 14.22 -13.04 11.36
C GLN A 126 15.12 -13.86 12.29
N ARG A 127 14.54 -14.75 13.08
CA ARG A 127 15.28 -15.69 13.92
C ARG A 127 16.07 -16.71 13.09
N ASP A 128 15.45 -17.21 12.00
CA ASP A 128 16.07 -18.20 11.10
C ASP A 128 17.03 -17.55 10.08
N HIS A 129 16.82 -16.23 9.79
CA HIS A 129 17.57 -15.46 8.82
C HIS A 129 18.03 -14.09 9.39
N PRO A 130 18.90 -14.07 10.41
CA PRO A 130 19.30 -12.84 11.11
C PRO A 130 20.08 -11.86 10.23
N ASP A 131 20.64 -12.32 9.11
CA ASP A 131 21.42 -11.50 8.17
C ASP A 131 20.55 -10.81 7.11
N ILE A 132 19.26 -11.09 7.07
CA ILE A 132 18.33 -10.53 6.08
C ILE A 132 17.51 -9.39 6.69
N ASP A 133 17.71 -8.18 6.20
CA ASP A 133 16.88 -7.03 6.56
C ASP A 133 15.54 -7.07 5.80
N ILE A 134 14.44 -6.81 6.47
CA ILE A 134 13.12 -6.73 5.86
C ILE A 134 12.66 -5.27 5.80
N ARG A 135 12.23 -4.85 4.61
CA ARG A 135 11.65 -3.52 4.35
C ARG A 135 10.21 -3.68 3.87
N ILE A 136 9.27 -3.07 4.56
CA ILE A 136 7.85 -3.10 4.21
C ILE A 136 7.39 -1.70 3.83
N ASP A 137 6.95 -1.55 2.60
CA ASP A 137 6.18 -0.39 2.14
C ASP A 137 4.69 -0.73 2.19
N ALA A 138 4.03 -0.26 3.23
CA ALA A 138 2.61 -0.50 3.48
C ALA A 138 1.78 0.63 2.86
N SER A 139 1.47 0.49 1.57
CA SER A 139 0.73 1.48 0.79
C SER A 139 -0.38 0.82 -0.03
N ASP A 140 -1.56 1.47 -0.08
CA ASP A 140 -2.69 1.02 -0.90
C ASP A 140 -2.50 1.39 -2.39
N VAL A 141 -1.45 2.15 -2.72
CA VAL A 141 -1.11 2.48 -4.10
C VAL A 141 -0.41 1.30 -4.75
N PRO A 142 -0.90 0.79 -5.89
CA PRO A 142 -0.23 -0.26 -6.64
C PRO A 142 1.17 0.17 -7.08
N VAL A 143 2.14 -0.73 -6.92
CA VAL A 143 3.53 -0.51 -7.31
C VAL A 143 3.81 -1.31 -8.57
N ASP A 144 4.45 -0.69 -9.55
CA ASP A 144 4.99 -1.37 -10.72
C ASP A 144 6.33 -2.03 -10.36
N LEU A 145 6.35 -3.36 -10.28
CA LEU A 145 7.53 -4.14 -9.92
C LEU A 145 8.64 -4.14 -10.98
N GLU A 146 8.36 -3.67 -12.20
CA GLU A 146 9.38 -3.53 -13.24
C GLU A 146 10.25 -2.28 -13.01
N THR A 147 9.64 -1.22 -12.51
CA THR A 147 10.30 0.09 -12.36
C THR A 147 10.62 0.46 -10.92
N ALA A 148 9.88 -0.09 -9.95
CA ALA A 148 10.09 0.20 -8.54
C ALA A 148 11.24 -0.62 -7.94
N ASP A 149 11.83 -0.09 -6.87
CA ASP A 149 12.84 -0.78 -6.06
C ASP A 149 12.17 -1.65 -4.98
N VAL A 150 11.36 -2.61 -5.45
CA VAL A 150 10.59 -3.54 -4.63
C VAL A 150 10.81 -4.95 -5.16
N ASP A 151 11.15 -5.87 -4.29
CA ASP A 151 11.44 -7.26 -4.64
C ASP A 151 10.19 -8.10 -4.87
N LEU A 152 9.17 -7.86 -4.06
CA LEU A 152 7.91 -8.58 -4.15
C LEU A 152 6.73 -7.73 -3.70
N ALA A 153 5.58 -8.07 -4.22
CA ALA A 153 4.32 -7.45 -3.82
C ALA A 153 3.34 -8.51 -3.30
N LEU A 154 2.66 -8.17 -2.20
CA LEU A 154 1.54 -8.92 -1.69
C LEU A 154 0.27 -8.18 -2.10
N ARG A 155 -0.63 -8.85 -2.80
CA ARG A 155 -1.83 -8.22 -3.37
C ARG A 155 -3.09 -8.98 -3.01
N TYR A 156 -4.17 -8.23 -2.87
CA TYR A 156 -5.52 -8.74 -2.65
C TYR A 156 -6.34 -8.44 -3.90
N ALA A 157 -6.72 -9.48 -4.64
CA ALA A 157 -7.38 -9.32 -5.93
C ALA A 157 -8.12 -10.60 -6.35
N ALA A 158 -9.02 -10.46 -7.33
CA ALA A 158 -9.54 -11.61 -8.06
C ALA A 158 -8.42 -12.20 -8.95
N GLY A 159 -8.40 -13.52 -9.12
CA GLY A 159 -7.36 -14.22 -9.87
C GLY A 159 -7.19 -13.74 -11.31
N VAL A 160 -8.26 -13.24 -11.95
CA VAL A 160 -8.23 -12.68 -13.31
C VAL A 160 -7.46 -11.35 -13.40
N ASN A 161 -7.23 -10.69 -12.27
CA ASN A 161 -6.58 -9.37 -12.20
C ASN A 161 -5.12 -9.43 -11.75
N VAL A 162 -4.53 -10.63 -11.65
CA VAL A 162 -3.13 -10.82 -11.28
C VAL A 162 -2.34 -11.45 -12.41
N PRO A 163 -1.01 -11.20 -12.49
CA PRO A 163 -0.15 -11.85 -13.47
C PRO A 163 -0.19 -13.39 -13.34
N ARG A 164 0.02 -14.10 -14.43
CA ARG A 164 0.09 -15.57 -14.42
C ARG A 164 1.22 -16.12 -13.52
N SER A 165 2.26 -15.33 -13.29
CA SER A 165 3.36 -15.67 -12.39
C SER A 165 3.02 -15.47 -10.91
N ALA A 166 1.88 -14.87 -10.59
CA ALA A 166 1.45 -14.68 -9.21
C ALA A 166 1.17 -16.03 -8.53
N ARG A 167 1.65 -16.17 -7.30
CA ARG A 167 1.39 -17.35 -6.47
C ARG A 167 0.27 -17.04 -5.49
N ARG A 168 -0.78 -17.86 -5.48
CA ARG A 168 -1.86 -17.72 -4.53
C ARG A 168 -1.37 -18.08 -3.13
N LEU A 169 -1.65 -17.22 -2.15
CA LEU A 169 -1.36 -17.49 -0.74
C LEU A 169 -2.55 -18.20 -0.08
N PHE A 170 -3.68 -17.53 -0.01
CA PHE A 170 -4.94 -18.06 0.54
C PHE A 170 -6.13 -17.23 0.02
N GLY A 171 -7.33 -17.78 0.22
CA GLY A 171 -8.59 -17.12 -0.10
C GLY A 171 -9.04 -16.11 0.95
N GLU A 172 -10.27 -15.66 0.78
CA GLU A 172 -10.90 -14.72 1.71
C GLU A 172 -12.24 -15.26 2.18
N GLN A 173 -12.42 -15.29 3.48
CA GLN A 173 -13.71 -15.52 4.13
C GLN A 173 -14.03 -14.33 5.04
N LEU A 174 -15.29 -13.98 5.11
CA LEU A 174 -15.78 -12.95 6.02
C LEU A 174 -16.74 -13.54 7.03
N THR A 175 -16.63 -13.08 8.28
CA THR A 175 -17.48 -13.53 9.37
C THR A 175 -17.84 -12.38 10.30
N PRO A 176 -19.06 -12.35 10.85
CA PRO A 176 -19.42 -11.45 11.92
C PRO A 176 -18.63 -11.76 13.21
N VAL A 177 -17.90 -10.77 13.71
CA VAL A 177 -17.13 -10.91 14.97
C VAL A 177 -17.44 -9.81 15.96
N ALA A 178 -17.27 -10.12 17.24
CA ALA A 178 -17.33 -9.15 18.31
C ALA A 178 -16.37 -9.54 19.44
N SER A 179 -16.04 -8.59 20.33
CA SER A 179 -15.35 -8.93 21.57
C SER A 179 -16.29 -9.69 22.52
N PRO A 180 -15.78 -10.64 23.34
CA PRO A 180 -16.56 -11.31 24.37
C PRO A 180 -17.21 -10.32 25.33
N TRP A 181 -16.54 -9.20 25.60
CA TRP A 181 -17.04 -8.15 26.48
C TRP A 181 -18.37 -7.55 25.98
N LEU A 182 -18.48 -7.29 24.68
CA LEU A 182 -19.72 -6.73 24.10
C LEU A 182 -20.91 -7.67 24.30
N LEU A 183 -20.71 -8.97 24.18
CA LEU A 183 -21.77 -9.97 24.33
C LEU A 183 -22.16 -10.21 25.79
N ASN A 184 -21.21 -10.05 26.72
CA ASN A 184 -21.46 -10.18 28.15
C ASN A 184 -22.24 -8.99 28.73
N SER A 185 -22.45 -7.92 27.97
CA SER A 185 -23.25 -6.75 28.37
C SER A 185 -24.77 -6.98 28.42
N GLY A 186 -25.21 -8.24 28.26
CA GLY A 186 -26.61 -8.66 28.38
C GLY A 186 -27.40 -8.73 27.07
N GLN A 187 -26.82 -8.32 25.97
CA GLN A 187 -27.41 -8.45 24.63
C GLN A 187 -27.00 -9.79 24.01
N ARG A 188 -27.97 -10.67 23.80
CA ARG A 188 -27.71 -11.98 23.14
C ARG A 188 -27.76 -11.82 21.63
N LEU A 189 -26.76 -12.36 20.92
CA LEU A 189 -26.70 -12.46 19.47
C LEU A 189 -26.67 -13.95 19.10
N ARG A 190 -27.82 -14.48 18.62
CA ARG A 190 -28.00 -15.91 18.27
C ARG A 190 -28.40 -16.11 16.81
N GLN A 191 -29.01 -15.10 16.20
CA GLN A 191 -29.49 -15.14 14.83
C GLN A 191 -29.23 -13.80 14.16
N PRO A 192 -29.17 -13.73 12.83
CA PRO A 192 -28.88 -12.51 12.09
C PRO A 192 -29.77 -11.32 12.45
N ALA A 193 -31.06 -11.54 12.74
CA ALA A 193 -31.98 -10.47 13.12
C ALA A 193 -31.55 -9.74 14.41
N ASP A 194 -30.78 -10.39 15.29
CA ASP A 194 -30.29 -9.79 16.51
C ASP A 194 -29.26 -8.68 16.26
N LEU A 195 -28.64 -8.64 15.06
CA LEU A 195 -27.70 -7.59 14.65
C LEU A 195 -28.31 -6.19 14.68
N ALA A 196 -29.63 -6.06 14.51
CA ALA A 196 -30.34 -4.79 14.63
C ALA A 196 -30.14 -4.08 15.97
N ARG A 197 -29.79 -4.81 17.03
CA ARG A 197 -29.59 -4.26 18.39
C ARG A 197 -28.19 -3.70 18.62
N PHE A 198 -27.28 -3.96 17.70
CA PHE A 198 -25.86 -3.59 17.83
C PHE A 198 -25.48 -2.44 16.89
N THR A 199 -24.34 -1.82 17.17
CA THR A 199 -23.62 -1.04 16.17
C THR A 199 -22.99 -2.03 15.19
N LEU A 200 -23.20 -1.84 13.88
CA LEU A 200 -22.48 -2.58 12.86
C LEU A 200 -21.28 -1.76 12.37
N ILE A 201 -20.12 -2.42 12.31
CA ILE A 201 -18.89 -1.81 11.84
C ILE A 201 -18.69 -2.24 10.40
N GLU A 202 -18.59 -1.28 9.51
CA GLU A 202 -18.50 -1.51 8.07
C GLU A 202 -17.26 -0.86 7.46
N ALA A 203 -16.72 -1.54 6.45
CA ALA A 203 -15.69 -0.96 5.62
C ALA A 203 -16.25 0.21 4.81
N SER A 204 -15.69 1.41 4.99
CA SER A 204 -16.00 2.55 4.14
C SER A 204 -14.91 2.74 3.10
N ASP A 205 -15.30 3.08 1.89
CA ASP A 205 -14.35 3.30 0.81
C ASP A 205 -14.14 4.80 0.56
N ALA A 206 -13.15 5.37 1.21
CA ALA A 206 -12.68 6.71 0.87
C ALA A 206 -12.01 6.76 -0.52
N HIS A 207 -11.61 5.59 -1.08
CA HIS A 207 -10.83 5.47 -2.31
C HIS A 207 -11.55 4.75 -3.44
N ARG A 208 -12.83 4.37 -3.26
CA ARG A 208 -13.67 3.67 -4.25
C ARG A 208 -13.01 2.43 -4.85
N THR A 209 -12.50 1.54 -4.01
CA THR A 209 -11.93 0.26 -4.46
C THR A 209 -13.01 -0.61 -5.11
N PRO A 210 -12.77 -1.18 -6.31
CA PRO A 210 -13.79 -1.92 -7.08
C PRO A 210 -14.34 -3.18 -6.40
N PHE A 211 -13.78 -3.58 -5.26
CA PHE A 211 -14.10 -4.84 -4.59
C PHE A 211 -14.72 -4.68 -3.21
N LEU A 212 -15.00 -3.44 -2.79
CA LEU A 212 -15.52 -3.17 -1.46
C LEU A 212 -16.91 -3.78 -1.23
N GLU A 213 -17.70 -3.92 -2.29
CA GLU A 213 -19.01 -4.57 -2.23
C GLU A 213 -18.95 -5.96 -1.61
N TRP A 214 -17.86 -6.72 -1.86
CA TRP A 214 -17.64 -8.05 -1.29
C TRP A 214 -17.33 -8.03 0.20
N LEU A 215 -16.96 -6.87 0.75
CA LEU A 215 -16.60 -6.68 2.16
C LEU A 215 -17.72 -6.00 2.96
N SER A 216 -18.92 -5.86 2.38
CA SER A 216 -20.01 -5.11 2.97
C SER A 216 -21.03 -5.99 3.69
N TRP A 217 -21.66 -5.44 4.71
CA TRP A 217 -22.82 -6.06 5.36
C TRP A 217 -23.98 -6.28 4.38
N SER A 218 -24.21 -5.34 3.45
CA SER A 218 -25.24 -5.47 2.42
C SER A 218 -25.04 -6.76 1.60
N ARG A 219 -23.80 -7.05 1.17
CA ARG A 219 -23.47 -8.29 0.48
C ARG A 219 -23.68 -9.49 1.37
N TRP A 220 -23.22 -9.42 2.63
CA TRP A 220 -23.39 -10.53 3.58
C TRP A 220 -24.85 -10.88 3.82
N PHE A 221 -25.75 -9.91 3.94
CA PHE A 221 -27.19 -10.15 4.04
C PHE A 221 -27.77 -10.76 2.75
N SER A 222 -27.40 -10.20 1.60
CA SER A 222 -27.88 -10.66 0.28
C SER A 222 -27.54 -12.11 0.00
N GLU A 223 -26.29 -12.53 0.26
CA GLU A 223 -25.83 -13.91 0.07
C GLU A 223 -26.60 -14.93 0.92
N ARG A 224 -27.26 -14.48 1.98
CA ARG A 224 -28.06 -15.32 2.90
C ARG A 224 -29.55 -15.16 2.70
N ALA A 225 -29.96 -14.48 1.64
CA ALA A 225 -31.37 -14.14 1.41
C ALA A 225 -32.04 -13.50 2.63
N LEU A 226 -31.28 -12.75 3.43
CA LEU A 226 -31.78 -12.01 4.58
C LEU A 226 -32.25 -10.61 4.15
N PRO A 227 -33.33 -10.10 4.76
CA PRO A 227 -33.72 -8.72 4.53
C PRO A 227 -32.65 -7.76 5.04
N PRO A 228 -32.51 -6.57 4.43
CA PRO A 228 -31.65 -5.53 5.00
C PRO A 228 -32.01 -5.26 6.46
N ILE A 229 -30.99 -5.21 7.31
CA ILE A 229 -31.16 -4.94 8.74
C ILE A 229 -30.76 -3.49 9.00
N GLU A 230 -31.64 -2.74 9.66
CA GLU A 230 -31.34 -1.41 10.18
C GLU A 230 -30.68 -1.58 11.57
N PRO A 231 -29.37 -1.38 11.70
CA PRO A 231 -28.70 -1.54 12.99
C PRO A 231 -28.98 -0.34 13.89
N ARG A 232 -28.68 -0.49 15.18
CA ARG A 232 -28.77 0.63 16.12
C ARG A 232 -27.93 1.83 15.72
N ARG A 233 -26.73 1.57 15.12
CA ARG A 233 -25.80 2.58 14.55
C ARG A 233 -24.92 1.92 13.51
N TRP A 234 -24.36 2.74 12.63
CA TRP A 234 -23.25 2.39 11.76
C TRP A 234 -21.97 3.07 12.25
N LEU A 235 -20.86 2.33 12.17
CA LEU A 235 -19.49 2.83 12.32
C LEU A 235 -18.71 2.49 11.06
N TYR A 236 -18.28 3.50 10.31
CA TYR A 236 -17.57 3.34 9.05
C TYR A 236 -16.08 3.57 9.24
N LEU A 237 -15.24 2.62 8.80
CA LEU A 237 -13.79 2.66 8.92
C LEU A 237 -13.13 2.19 7.62
N ASN A 238 -11.98 2.78 7.26
CA ASN A 238 -11.33 2.53 5.97
C ASN A 238 -10.53 1.24 5.93
N TYR A 239 -9.95 0.82 7.04
CA TYR A 239 -8.96 -0.25 7.09
C TYR A 239 -9.41 -1.43 7.93
N ALA A 240 -9.11 -2.67 7.46
CA ALA A 240 -9.48 -3.89 8.18
C ALA A 240 -8.88 -3.95 9.60
N HIS A 241 -7.67 -3.42 9.81
CA HIS A 241 -7.08 -3.34 11.16
C HIS A 241 -7.84 -2.40 12.09
N GLN A 242 -8.39 -1.29 11.58
CA GLN A 242 -9.25 -0.38 12.36
C GLN A 242 -10.58 -1.06 12.70
N ILE A 243 -11.17 -1.81 11.75
CA ILE A 243 -12.41 -2.57 11.93
C ILE A 243 -12.22 -3.61 13.05
N ALA A 244 -11.12 -4.38 13.01
CA ALA A 244 -10.80 -5.35 14.04
C ALA A 244 -10.56 -4.68 15.41
N GLN A 245 -9.84 -3.56 15.43
CA GLN A 245 -9.57 -2.79 16.64
C GLN A 245 -10.85 -2.24 17.26
N ALA A 246 -11.79 -1.75 16.47
CA ALA A 246 -13.08 -1.28 16.95
C ALA A 246 -13.93 -2.41 17.52
N ALA A 247 -13.92 -3.60 16.89
CA ALA A 247 -14.57 -4.79 17.43
C ALA A 247 -13.96 -5.24 18.76
N LEU A 248 -12.62 -5.29 18.87
CA LEU A 248 -11.89 -5.57 20.11
C LEU A 248 -12.27 -4.61 21.23
N ALA A 249 -12.37 -3.32 20.91
CA ALA A 249 -12.79 -2.28 21.86
C ALA A 249 -14.28 -2.33 22.21
N GLY A 250 -15.05 -3.30 21.70
CA GLY A 250 -16.48 -3.47 21.99
C GLY A 250 -17.37 -2.39 21.38
N GLN A 251 -16.91 -1.69 20.32
CA GLN A 251 -17.68 -0.64 19.67
C GLN A 251 -18.89 -1.18 18.87
N GLY A 252 -18.84 -2.47 18.48
CA GLY A 252 -19.90 -3.09 17.72
C GLY A 252 -19.54 -4.48 17.20
N VAL A 253 -20.39 -4.99 16.31
CA VAL A 253 -20.15 -6.22 15.55
C VAL A 253 -19.54 -5.84 14.21
N ALA A 254 -18.39 -6.43 13.90
CA ALA A 254 -17.69 -6.20 12.65
C ALA A 254 -17.85 -7.36 11.67
N LEU A 255 -17.94 -7.06 10.38
CA LEU A 255 -17.74 -8.06 9.35
C LEU A 255 -16.24 -8.17 9.08
N ALA A 256 -15.59 -9.14 9.71
CA ALA A 256 -14.14 -9.28 9.70
C ALA A 256 -13.66 -10.26 8.64
N ARG A 257 -12.46 -10.03 8.15
CA ARG A 257 -11.74 -10.87 7.19
C ARG A 257 -11.01 -11.97 7.96
N VAL A 258 -11.50 -13.20 7.85
CA VAL A 258 -11.02 -14.35 8.65
C VAL A 258 -9.50 -14.50 8.64
N PRO A 259 -8.79 -14.47 7.49
CA PRO A 259 -7.35 -14.63 7.50
C PRO A 259 -6.59 -13.53 8.25
N LEU A 260 -7.17 -12.33 8.36
CA LEU A 260 -6.55 -11.23 9.09
C LEU A 260 -6.83 -11.25 10.59
N VAL A 261 -7.91 -11.88 11.01
CA VAL A 261 -8.30 -11.98 12.43
C VAL A 261 -8.11 -13.38 13.00
N ALA A 262 -7.50 -14.30 12.26
CA ALA A 262 -7.34 -15.69 12.68
C ALA A 262 -6.68 -15.83 14.05
N ASP A 263 -5.63 -15.06 14.33
CA ASP A 263 -4.91 -15.08 15.61
C ASP A 263 -5.79 -14.54 16.76
N LEU A 264 -6.62 -13.51 16.48
CA LEU A 264 -7.57 -12.94 17.44
C LEU A 264 -8.74 -13.90 17.76
N LEU A 265 -9.14 -14.69 16.76
CA LEU A 265 -10.15 -15.74 16.95
C LEU A 265 -9.57 -16.92 17.76
N ALA A 266 -8.33 -17.30 17.47
CA ALA A 266 -7.63 -18.37 18.19
C ALA A 266 -7.39 -18.00 19.68
N SER A 267 -7.00 -16.75 19.96
CA SER A 267 -6.83 -16.23 21.33
C SER A 267 -8.17 -15.95 22.05
N ARG A 268 -9.29 -15.95 21.32
CA ARG A 268 -10.61 -15.55 21.79
C ARG A 268 -10.73 -14.08 22.23
N ASP A 269 -9.85 -13.22 21.77
CA ASP A 269 -10.01 -11.78 21.91
C ASP A 269 -11.17 -11.25 21.03
N LEU A 270 -11.38 -11.91 19.89
CA LEU A 270 -12.60 -11.84 19.10
C LEU A 270 -13.27 -13.20 19.03
N ILE A 271 -14.60 -13.21 18.92
CA ILE A 271 -15.37 -14.42 18.69
C ILE A 271 -16.28 -14.26 17.49
N GLU A 272 -16.46 -15.35 16.75
CA GLU A 272 -17.48 -15.41 15.70
C GLU A 272 -18.86 -15.46 16.36
N VAL A 273 -19.68 -14.45 16.09
CA VAL A 273 -21.00 -14.34 16.71
C VAL A 273 -22.07 -15.16 16.00
N LEU A 274 -21.79 -15.54 14.75
CA LEU A 274 -22.62 -16.39 13.89
C LEU A 274 -21.69 -17.36 13.14
N PRO A 275 -21.14 -18.39 13.81
CA PRO A 275 -20.03 -19.18 13.27
C PRO A 275 -20.36 -19.94 11.98
N ASP A 276 -21.63 -20.35 11.77
CA ASP A 276 -22.05 -21.06 10.57
C ASP A 276 -22.40 -20.12 9.39
N GLN A 277 -22.05 -18.84 9.52
CA GLN A 277 -22.44 -17.77 8.60
C GLN A 277 -21.23 -17.09 7.94
N ARG A 278 -20.12 -17.80 7.77
CA ARG A 278 -18.98 -17.31 6.98
C ARG A 278 -19.37 -17.13 5.52
N MET A 279 -18.88 -16.06 4.90
CA MET A 279 -19.10 -15.73 3.50
C MET A 279 -17.79 -15.85 2.74
N GLU A 280 -17.79 -16.66 1.69
CA GLU A 280 -16.68 -16.76 0.74
C GLU A 280 -16.61 -15.49 -0.13
N SER A 281 -15.40 -15.06 -0.43
CA SER A 281 -15.15 -13.98 -1.40
C SER A 281 -14.39 -14.53 -2.62
N PRO A 282 -14.65 -14.03 -3.84
CA PRO A 282 -13.88 -14.43 -5.03
C PRO A 282 -12.46 -13.84 -5.01
N LEU A 283 -12.14 -13.02 -4.02
CA LEU A 283 -10.85 -12.39 -3.87
C LEU A 283 -9.90 -13.29 -3.08
N ALA A 284 -8.62 -13.17 -3.36
CA ALA A 284 -7.59 -13.93 -2.68
C ALA A 284 -6.34 -13.07 -2.46
N TYR A 285 -5.44 -13.58 -1.65
CA TYR A 285 -4.15 -12.98 -1.38
C TYR A 285 -3.09 -13.60 -2.28
N TRP A 286 -2.28 -12.76 -2.90
CA TRP A 286 -1.33 -13.16 -3.93
C TRP A 286 0.06 -12.64 -3.64
N LEU A 287 1.06 -13.49 -3.88
CA LEU A 287 2.48 -13.14 -3.92
C LEU A 287 2.90 -12.93 -5.37
N ILE A 288 3.46 -11.78 -5.67
CA ILE A 288 4.03 -11.44 -6.98
C ILE A 288 5.49 -11.07 -6.76
N VAL A 289 6.40 -11.79 -7.40
CA VAL A 289 7.84 -11.55 -7.32
C VAL A 289 8.26 -10.68 -8.50
N GLY A 290 9.04 -9.64 -8.22
CA GLY A 290 9.59 -8.76 -9.24
C GLY A 290 10.55 -9.52 -10.17
N PRO A 291 10.57 -9.16 -11.48
CA PRO A 291 11.32 -9.91 -12.48
C PRO A 291 12.85 -9.92 -12.21
N ARG A 292 13.36 -8.92 -11.51
CA ARG A 292 14.78 -8.79 -11.17
C ARG A 292 15.18 -9.50 -9.87
N SER A 293 14.22 -9.90 -9.06
CA SER A 293 14.44 -10.33 -7.68
C SER A 293 14.34 -11.85 -7.49
N GLY A 294 13.70 -12.58 -8.41
CA GLY A 294 13.42 -14.01 -8.27
C GLY A 294 14.67 -14.93 -8.22
N SER A 295 15.83 -14.45 -8.69
CA SER A 295 17.09 -15.20 -8.61
C SER A 295 17.85 -15.00 -7.29
N ARG A 296 17.51 -13.98 -6.49
CA ARG A 296 18.19 -13.62 -5.25
C ARG A 296 17.86 -14.63 -4.15
N PRO A 297 18.89 -15.24 -3.46
CA PRO A 297 18.68 -16.26 -2.46
C PRO A 297 17.80 -15.80 -1.29
N GLU A 298 18.00 -14.57 -0.79
CA GLU A 298 17.25 -13.99 0.31
C GLU A 298 15.79 -13.78 -0.04
N VAL A 299 15.48 -13.39 -1.29
CA VAL A 299 14.11 -13.25 -1.76
C VAL A 299 13.43 -14.61 -1.86
N ARG A 300 14.13 -15.63 -2.34
CA ARG A 300 13.59 -17.01 -2.37
C ARG A 300 13.31 -17.54 -0.98
N ALA A 301 14.26 -17.39 -0.05
CA ALA A 301 14.07 -17.81 1.35
C ALA A 301 12.82 -17.14 1.97
N PHE A 302 12.62 -15.85 1.72
CA PHE A 302 11.44 -15.14 2.20
C PHE A 302 10.15 -15.65 1.51
N CYS A 303 10.17 -15.90 0.21
CA CYS A 303 9.01 -16.43 -0.51
C CYS A 303 8.61 -17.83 -0.01
N ASP A 304 9.58 -18.70 0.25
CA ASP A 304 9.34 -20.06 0.74
C ASP A 304 8.77 -20.03 2.17
N TRP A 305 9.33 -19.19 3.05
CA TRP A 305 8.79 -18.94 4.37
C TRP A 305 7.34 -18.39 4.31
N LEU A 306 7.10 -17.41 3.44
CA LEU A 306 5.77 -16.81 3.27
C LEU A 306 4.74 -17.85 2.82
N GLN A 307 5.11 -18.74 1.91
CA GLN A 307 4.25 -19.85 1.45
C GLN A 307 3.95 -20.84 2.58
N ALA A 308 4.92 -21.14 3.42
CA ALA A 308 4.72 -21.98 4.61
C ALA A 308 3.73 -21.34 5.60
N GLN A 309 3.88 -20.03 5.88
CA GLN A 309 2.93 -19.30 6.73
C GLN A 309 1.52 -19.24 6.11
N ALA A 310 1.45 -19.09 4.78
CA ALA A 310 0.18 -19.10 4.08
C ALA A 310 -0.51 -20.49 4.15
N ALA A 311 0.26 -21.58 4.13
CA ALA A 311 -0.28 -22.92 4.31
C ALA A 311 -0.94 -23.10 5.68
N LEU A 312 -0.31 -22.63 6.75
CA LEU A 312 -0.89 -22.63 8.10
C LEU A 312 -2.20 -21.81 8.17
N THR A 313 -2.24 -20.68 7.46
CA THR A 313 -3.45 -19.85 7.40
C THR A 313 -4.59 -20.57 6.66
N ARG A 314 -4.30 -21.25 5.53
CA ARG A 314 -5.31 -22.07 4.82
C ARG A 314 -5.87 -23.16 5.71
N GLU A 315 -5.00 -23.88 6.42
CA GLU A 315 -5.41 -24.93 7.33
C GLU A 315 -6.33 -24.38 8.44
N ALA A 316 -5.94 -23.27 9.08
CA ALA A 316 -6.75 -22.61 10.12
C ALA A 316 -8.13 -22.14 9.63
N MET A 317 -8.24 -21.80 8.33
CA MET A 317 -9.51 -21.40 7.70
C MET A 317 -10.35 -22.57 7.24
N GLY A 318 -9.81 -23.78 7.21
CA GLY A 318 -10.44 -24.96 6.58
C GLY A 318 -10.46 -24.89 5.05
N GLU A 319 -9.55 -24.11 4.45
CA GLU A 319 -9.44 -23.98 3.00
C GLU A 319 -8.74 -25.23 2.41
N ALA A 320 -9.37 -25.85 1.43
CA ALA A 320 -8.77 -26.98 0.73
C ALA A 320 -7.42 -26.59 0.09
N PRO A 321 -6.42 -27.48 0.04
CA PRO A 321 -5.16 -27.22 -0.64
C PRO A 321 -5.44 -26.81 -2.09
N ALA A 322 -4.76 -25.73 -2.54
CA ALA A 322 -4.88 -25.30 -3.93
C ALA A 322 -4.45 -26.47 -4.84
N PRO A 323 -5.18 -26.74 -5.93
CA PRO A 323 -4.76 -27.74 -6.89
C PRO A 323 -3.36 -27.35 -7.40
N ASP A 324 -2.41 -28.29 -7.35
CA ASP A 324 -1.04 -28.10 -7.80
C ASP A 324 -1.04 -27.53 -9.23
N ALA A 325 -0.45 -26.35 -9.40
CA ALA A 325 -0.30 -25.69 -10.71
C ALA A 325 0.65 -26.47 -11.66
N THR A 326 1.13 -27.64 -11.25
CA THR A 326 1.99 -28.56 -12.04
C THR A 326 1.22 -29.60 -12.86
N ALA A 327 -0.11 -29.64 -12.80
CA ALA A 327 -0.91 -30.64 -13.52
C ALA A 327 -1.52 -30.17 -14.86
N ALA A 328 -1.17 -28.98 -15.35
CA ALA A 328 -1.54 -28.50 -16.67
C ALA A 328 -0.27 -28.19 -17.48
N GLY A 329 0.37 -29.29 -17.94
CA GLY A 329 1.48 -29.31 -18.89
C GLY A 329 0.98 -29.40 -20.32
#